data_aa48a9b2e90ace44d3e0145fec4ecbad
#
_entry.id   aa48a9b2e90ace44d3e0145fec4ecbad
#
_cell.length_a   1.000
_cell.length_b   1.000
_cell.length_c   1.000
_cell.angle_alpha   90.00
_cell.angle_beta   90.00
_cell.angle_gamma   90.00
#
_symmetry.space_group_name_H-M   'P 1'
#
loop_
_entity.id
_entity.type
_entity.pdbx_description
1 polymer ?
#
loop_
_entity_poly.entity_id
_entity_poly.type
_entity_poly.pdbx_seq_one_letter_code
_entity_poly.pdbx_strand_id
1 'polypeptide(L)'
;MIRLVTCDIDGTLLHGTETAIDAETLGEIRRLREKGVLFCPASGRQYHSLRRLFRPVADELAFICENGSVVFGPGSPGPVWGKVPLDRTEAIRLCRDIMTQPGCVINASGENTCYACNCDEEFLRHMREDVGNITEVVDDPEDIPEEIIKVSAFCRGGADAAIGYFKERWEAAFQVAVAGEQWIDFTLADKGTGLEIVCRAMGVRPEEVISFGDNYNDIPILSMVGRPYIMENAAEELREMFPNHCRRVAEVLKTL
;
A
#
# COMPACT_ATOMS: atom_id res chain seq x y z
N MET A 1 19.37 -1.02 -18.47
CA MET A 1 19.24 -2.37 -17.83
C MET A 1 18.28 -2.21 -16.67
N ILE A 2 17.34 -3.13 -16.47
CA ILE A 2 16.41 -3.09 -15.34
C ILE A 2 17.14 -3.39 -14.04
N ARG A 3 16.86 -2.64 -12.99
CA ARG A 3 17.46 -2.74 -11.65
C ARG A 3 16.41 -2.87 -10.55
N LEU A 4 15.16 -2.49 -10.83
CA LEU A 4 14.07 -2.53 -9.89
C LEU A 4 12.80 -3.04 -10.59
N VAL A 5 12.08 -3.91 -9.90
CA VAL A 5 10.71 -4.31 -10.24
C VAL A 5 9.80 -3.91 -9.09
N THR A 6 8.78 -3.11 -9.35
CA THR A 6 7.71 -2.84 -8.40
C THR A 6 6.44 -3.56 -8.82
N CYS A 7 5.64 -4.02 -7.86
CA CYS A 7 4.46 -4.80 -8.17
C CYS A 7 3.36 -4.56 -7.13
N ASP A 8 2.17 -4.22 -7.61
CA ASP A 8 0.98 -4.27 -6.78
C ASP A 8 0.64 -5.71 -6.36
N ILE A 9 -0.23 -5.87 -5.39
CA ILE A 9 -0.58 -7.14 -4.78
C ILE A 9 -1.98 -7.60 -5.19
N ASP A 10 -3.00 -6.87 -4.76
CA ASP A 10 -4.40 -7.30 -4.83
C ASP A 10 -4.99 -7.01 -6.22
N GLY A 11 -5.24 -8.04 -7.02
CA GLY A 11 -5.61 -7.94 -8.43
C GLY A 11 -4.42 -8.11 -9.39
N THR A 12 -3.18 -8.05 -8.88
CA THR A 12 -1.94 -8.15 -9.67
C THR A 12 -1.16 -9.45 -9.37
N LEU A 13 -0.79 -9.70 -8.13
CA LEU A 13 -0.13 -10.94 -7.68
C LEU A 13 -1.10 -11.92 -7.03
N LEU A 14 -2.17 -11.41 -6.42
CA LEU A 14 -3.24 -12.19 -5.81
C LEU A 14 -4.55 -11.93 -6.54
N HIS A 15 -5.21 -12.98 -6.98
CA HIS A 15 -6.48 -12.90 -7.70
C HIS A 15 -7.60 -13.58 -6.92
N GLY A 16 -8.77 -12.93 -6.85
CA GLY A 16 -9.96 -13.48 -6.21
C GLY A 16 -9.72 -13.80 -4.73
N THR A 17 -9.75 -15.09 -4.36
CA THR A 17 -9.59 -15.59 -2.99
C THR A 17 -8.18 -16.07 -2.64
N GLU A 18 -7.20 -15.81 -3.48
CA GLU A 18 -5.82 -16.20 -3.22
C GLU A 18 -5.25 -15.45 -2.01
N THR A 19 -4.56 -16.18 -1.14
CA THR A 19 -3.99 -15.64 0.11
C THR A 19 -2.47 -15.79 0.19
N ALA A 20 -1.84 -16.34 -0.85
CA ALA A 20 -0.39 -16.58 -0.89
C ALA A 20 0.16 -16.35 -2.30
N ILE A 21 1.37 -15.82 -2.36
CA ILE A 21 2.11 -15.67 -3.63
C ILE A 21 2.52 -17.06 -4.12
N ASP A 22 2.31 -17.32 -5.40
CA ASP A 22 2.64 -18.61 -6.00
C ASP A 22 4.17 -18.89 -6.03
N ALA A 23 4.52 -20.17 -6.00
CA ALA A 23 5.91 -20.61 -5.91
C ALA A 23 6.76 -20.21 -7.14
N GLU A 24 6.14 -20.07 -8.31
CA GLU A 24 6.80 -19.66 -9.54
C GLU A 24 7.25 -18.20 -9.43
N THR A 25 6.34 -17.31 -9.02
CA THR A 25 6.64 -15.88 -8.77
C THR A 25 7.75 -15.72 -7.72
N LEU A 26 7.67 -16.45 -6.58
CA LEU A 26 8.73 -16.43 -5.56
C LEU A 26 10.08 -16.93 -6.10
N GLY A 27 10.07 -17.94 -6.98
CA GLY A 27 11.26 -18.44 -7.66
C GLY A 27 11.91 -17.39 -8.56
N GLU A 28 11.09 -16.69 -9.36
CA GLU A 28 11.57 -15.61 -10.24
C GLU A 28 12.11 -14.40 -9.46
N ILE A 29 11.50 -14.05 -8.34
CA ILE A 29 12.01 -13.00 -7.45
C ILE A 29 13.43 -13.33 -6.97
N ARG A 30 13.69 -14.57 -6.52
CA ARG A 30 15.04 -15.00 -6.11
C ARG A 30 16.03 -14.94 -7.27
N ARG A 31 15.64 -15.47 -8.44
CA ARG A 31 16.47 -15.43 -9.65
C ARG A 31 16.85 -13.99 -10.05
N LEU A 32 15.91 -13.06 -9.97
CA LEU A 32 16.16 -11.64 -10.25
C LEU A 32 17.12 -11.03 -9.24
N ARG A 33 16.98 -11.38 -7.96
CA ARG A 33 17.88 -10.92 -6.91
C ARG A 33 19.33 -11.34 -7.18
N GLU A 34 19.56 -12.59 -7.63
CA GLU A 34 20.87 -13.07 -8.03
C GLU A 34 21.47 -12.28 -9.21
N LYS A 35 20.62 -11.72 -10.07
CA LYS A 35 21.02 -10.84 -11.19
C LYS A 35 21.18 -9.36 -10.77
N GLY A 36 21.01 -9.05 -9.48
CA GLY A 36 21.13 -7.67 -8.96
C GLY A 36 19.89 -6.81 -9.20
N VAL A 37 18.74 -7.41 -9.52
CA VAL A 37 17.45 -6.72 -9.64
C VAL A 37 16.68 -6.85 -8.33
N LEU A 38 16.30 -5.73 -7.73
CA LEU A 38 15.49 -5.71 -6.51
C LEU A 38 14.00 -5.84 -6.89
N PHE A 39 13.27 -6.65 -6.12
CA PHE A 39 11.81 -6.69 -6.19
C PHE A 39 11.21 -5.91 -5.01
N CYS A 40 10.17 -5.12 -5.26
CA CYS A 40 9.54 -4.23 -4.30
C CYS A 40 8.01 -4.27 -4.44
N PRO A 41 7.30 -5.01 -3.59
CA PRO A 41 5.84 -4.90 -3.50
C PRO A 41 5.42 -3.47 -3.17
N ALA A 42 4.32 -2.99 -3.79
CA ALA A 42 3.74 -1.66 -3.59
C ALA A 42 2.25 -1.78 -3.32
N SER A 43 1.82 -1.58 -2.08
CA SER A 43 0.45 -1.86 -1.65
C SER A 43 -0.05 -0.87 -0.60
N GLY A 44 -1.38 -0.80 -0.43
CA GLY A 44 -2.02 -0.15 0.71
C GLY A 44 -1.87 -0.91 2.04
N ARG A 45 -1.30 -2.11 2.01
CA ARG A 45 -1.09 -2.96 3.19
C ARG A 45 0.04 -2.45 4.08
N GLN A 46 -0.06 -2.78 5.37
CA GLN A 46 0.98 -2.52 6.37
C GLN A 46 2.23 -3.40 6.11
N TYR A 47 3.41 -2.90 6.51
CA TYR A 47 4.69 -3.61 6.36
C TYR A 47 4.67 -5.03 6.92
N HIS A 48 4.14 -5.24 8.13
CA HIS A 48 4.03 -6.56 8.75
C HIS A 48 3.22 -7.53 7.88
N SER A 49 2.08 -7.08 7.36
CA SER A 49 1.20 -7.87 6.49
C SER A 49 1.91 -8.26 5.19
N LEU A 50 2.63 -7.33 4.54
CA LEU A 50 3.41 -7.61 3.34
C LEU A 50 4.56 -8.59 3.61
N ARG A 51 5.31 -8.42 4.70
CA ARG A 51 6.38 -9.36 5.06
C ARG A 51 5.86 -10.77 5.29
N ARG A 52 4.68 -10.92 5.90
CA ARG A 52 4.04 -12.23 6.09
C ARG A 52 3.70 -12.89 4.75
N LEU A 53 3.19 -12.11 3.80
CA LEU A 53 2.85 -12.58 2.45
C LEU A 53 4.09 -13.06 1.67
N PHE A 54 5.21 -12.33 1.79
CA PHE A 54 6.47 -12.64 1.13
C PHE A 54 7.46 -13.39 2.02
N ARG A 55 7.01 -14.03 3.11
CA ARG A 55 7.87 -14.66 4.13
C ARG A 55 9.08 -15.42 3.60
N PRO A 56 9.01 -16.21 2.49
CA PRO A 56 10.16 -16.96 2.00
C PRO A 56 11.31 -16.11 1.43
N VAL A 57 11.07 -14.84 1.10
CA VAL A 57 12.01 -13.91 0.46
C VAL A 57 12.01 -12.52 1.10
N ALA A 58 11.24 -12.31 2.16
CA ALA A 58 10.94 -10.99 2.71
C ALA A 58 12.18 -10.17 3.09
N ASP A 59 13.26 -10.81 3.56
CA ASP A 59 14.48 -10.12 3.98
C ASP A 59 15.30 -9.58 2.81
N GLU A 60 14.98 -10.01 1.59
CA GLU A 60 15.66 -9.62 0.35
C GLU A 60 14.92 -8.51 -0.42
N LEU A 61 13.71 -8.13 0.01
CA LEU A 61 12.83 -7.19 -0.67
C LEU A 61 12.88 -5.79 -0.04
N ALA A 62 12.64 -4.76 -0.86
CA ALA A 62 12.11 -3.50 -0.35
C ALA A 62 10.57 -3.55 -0.36
N PHE A 63 9.93 -2.64 0.36
CA PHE A 63 8.46 -2.60 0.46
C PHE A 63 7.96 -1.16 0.41
N ILE A 64 7.07 -0.86 -0.52
CA ILE A 64 6.24 0.35 -0.52
C ILE A 64 4.94 0.00 0.18
N CYS A 65 4.74 0.55 1.36
CA CYS A 65 3.61 0.25 2.24
C CYS A 65 2.67 1.45 2.35
N GLU A 66 1.44 1.19 2.81
CA GLU A 66 0.44 2.21 3.09
C GLU A 66 0.25 3.18 1.90
N ASN A 67 0.15 2.61 0.68
CA ASN A 67 0.05 3.34 -0.59
C ASN A 67 1.21 4.35 -0.81
N GLY A 68 2.42 4.07 -0.35
CA GLY A 68 3.58 4.93 -0.53
C GLY A 68 3.92 5.82 0.65
N SER A 69 3.10 5.80 1.71
CA SER A 69 3.33 6.64 2.90
C SER A 69 4.56 6.23 3.70
N VAL A 70 5.01 4.98 3.59
CA VAL A 70 6.28 4.51 4.17
C VAL A 70 6.93 3.47 3.28
N VAL A 71 8.27 3.52 3.23
CA VAL A 71 9.10 2.61 2.42
C VAL A 71 10.18 1.99 3.28
N PHE A 72 10.26 0.66 3.22
CA PHE A 72 11.29 -0.13 3.90
C PHE A 72 12.27 -0.72 2.88
N GLY A 73 13.55 -0.72 3.24
CA GLY A 73 14.59 -1.45 2.52
C GLY A 73 14.68 -2.91 2.92
N PRO A 74 15.55 -3.70 2.24
CA PRO A 74 15.81 -5.10 2.60
C PRO A 74 16.37 -5.23 4.02
N GLY A 75 15.99 -6.32 4.70
CA GLY A 75 16.45 -6.63 6.06
C GLY A 75 15.37 -7.24 6.94
N SER A 76 15.72 -7.57 8.19
CA SER A 76 14.81 -8.18 9.16
C SER A 76 14.98 -7.57 10.56
N PRO A 77 14.21 -6.51 10.94
CA PRO A 77 13.40 -5.67 10.05
C PRO A 77 14.27 -4.88 9.06
N GLY A 78 13.69 -4.50 7.93
CA GLY A 78 14.36 -3.60 6.97
C GLY A 78 14.43 -2.16 7.52
N PRO A 79 15.44 -1.37 7.13
CA PRO A 79 15.52 0.04 7.50
C PRO A 79 14.41 0.84 6.82
N VAL A 80 13.87 1.86 7.48
CA VAL A 80 12.98 2.84 6.86
C VAL A 80 13.80 3.71 5.91
N TRP A 81 13.52 3.64 4.62
CA TRP A 81 14.18 4.47 3.60
C TRP A 81 13.55 5.85 3.47
N GLY A 82 12.28 5.96 3.85
CA GLY A 82 11.56 7.21 3.93
C GLY A 82 10.11 7.02 4.29
N LYS A 83 9.49 8.12 4.73
CA LYS A 83 8.06 8.19 5.06
C LYS A 83 7.52 9.59 4.79
N VAL A 84 6.20 9.68 4.64
CA VAL A 84 5.45 10.92 4.42
C VAL A 84 4.43 11.07 5.54
N PRO A 85 4.82 11.69 6.68
CA PRO A 85 3.91 11.87 7.79
C PRO A 85 2.86 12.94 7.47
N LEU A 86 1.67 12.78 8.04
CA LEU A 86 0.64 13.78 8.06
C LEU A 86 0.97 14.88 9.09
N ASP A 87 0.47 16.09 8.88
CA ASP A 87 0.47 17.05 9.98
C ASP A 87 -0.32 16.48 11.16
N ARG A 88 0.31 16.40 12.34
CA ARG A 88 -0.26 15.75 13.51
C ARG A 88 -1.58 16.39 13.95
N THR A 89 -1.66 17.73 13.90
CA THR A 89 -2.86 18.47 14.33
C THR A 89 -4.03 18.15 13.41
N GLU A 90 -3.79 18.18 12.09
CA GLU A 90 -4.81 17.86 11.09
C GLU A 90 -5.22 16.37 11.14
N ALA A 91 -4.26 15.46 11.35
CA ALA A 91 -4.55 14.03 11.51
C ALA A 91 -5.43 13.75 12.74
N ILE A 92 -5.16 14.37 13.88
CA ILE A 92 -5.99 14.24 15.08
C ILE A 92 -7.37 14.84 14.87
N ARG A 93 -7.47 16.00 14.21
CA ARG A 93 -8.77 16.62 13.86
C ARG A 93 -9.59 15.68 12.96
N LEU A 94 -8.95 15.08 11.96
CA LEU A 94 -9.58 14.07 11.09
C LEU A 94 -10.06 12.86 11.88
N CYS A 95 -9.23 12.30 12.76
CA CYS A 95 -9.61 11.18 13.62
C CYS A 95 -10.87 11.51 14.44
N ARG A 96 -10.91 12.67 15.07
CA ARG A 96 -12.06 13.12 15.84
C ARG A 96 -13.31 13.32 14.97
N ASP A 97 -13.16 13.86 13.76
CA ASP A 97 -14.27 14.00 12.81
C ASP A 97 -14.82 12.62 12.40
N ILE A 98 -13.97 11.65 12.09
CA ILE A 98 -14.38 10.27 11.78
C ILE A 98 -15.17 9.65 12.94
N MET A 99 -14.71 9.84 14.18
CA MET A 99 -15.39 9.33 15.39
C MET A 99 -16.78 9.91 15.60
N THR A 100 -17.09 11.08 15.02
CA THR A 100 -18.45 11.66 15.07
C THR A 100 -19.40 11.02 14.07
N GLN A 101 -18.90 10.28 13.07
CA GLN A 101 -19.73 9.68 12.05
C GLN A 101 -20.29 8.34 12.54
N PRO A 102 -21.62 8.15 12.46
CA PRO A 102 -22.26 6.91 12.91
C PRO A 102 -21.69 5.69 12.18
N GLY A 103 -21.27 4.67 12.94
CA GLY A 103 -20.73 3.43 12.40
C GLY A 103 -19.33 3.52 11.80
N CYS A 104 -18.62 4.65 11.98
CA CYS A 104 -17.23 4.76 11.56
C CYS A 104 -16.28 4.53 12.75
N VAL A 105 -15.19 3.83 12.47
CA VAL A 105 -14.07 3.55 13.39
C VAL A 105 -12.80 4.09 12.77
N ILE A 106 -11.94 4.72 13.56
CA ILE A 106 -10.63 5.15 13.07
C ILE A 106 -9.61 4.03 13.12
N ASN A 107 -8.71 4.05 12.15
CA ASN A 107 -7.48 3.28 12.12
C ASN A 107 -6.35 4.21 11.64
N ALA A 108 -5.52 4.70 12.55
CA ALA A 108 -4.38 5.55 12.21
C ALA A 108 -3.12 4.68 12.09
N SER A 109 -2.42 4.79 10.97
CA SER A 109 -1.19 4.03 10.70
C SER A 109 0.04 4.84 11.08
N GLY A 110 0.89 4.28 11.94
CA GLY A 110 2.29 4.66 12.10
C GLY A 110 3.20 3.88 11.14
N GLU A 111 4.49 3.77 11.46
CA GLU A 111 5.44 3.07 10.55
C GLU A 111 5.09 1.59 10.34
N ASN A 112 4.75 0.87 11.39
CA ASN A 112 4.40 -0.55 11.32
C ASN A 112 3.35 -0.96 12.37
N THR A 113 2.67 -0.02 12.97
CA THR A 113 1.59 -0.24 13.95
C THR A 113 0.38 0.57 13.54
N CYS A 114 -0.80 -0.03 13.59
CA CYS A 114 -2.06 0.69 13.48
C CYS A 114 -2.60 0.99 14.87
N TYR A 115 -3.17 2.16 15.03
CA TYR A 115 -3.79 2.62 16.27
C TYR A 115 -5.28 2.78 16.04
N ALA A 116 -6.07 1.96 16.73
CA ALA A 116 -7.53 2.02 16.70
C ALA A 116 -8.05 2.77 17.93
N CYS A 117 -9.03 3.61 17.72
CA CYS A 117 -9.78 4.28 18.78
C CYS A 117 -11.26 4.17 18.50
N ASN A 118 -12.10 4.16 19.54
CA ASN A 118 -13.56 4.03 19.41
C ASN A 118 -13.97 2.76 18.64
N CYS A 119 -13.30 1.64 18.92
CA CYS A 119 -13.48 0.36 18.26
C CYS A 119 -14.07 -0.69 19.21
N ASP A 120 -14.65 -1.73 18.65
CA ASP A 120 -15.10 -2.92 19.37
C ASP A 120 -14.21 -4.15 19.08
N GLU A 121 -14.45 -5.23 19.81
CA GLU A 121 -13.71 -6.48 19.68
C GLU A 121 -13.85 -7.12 18.28
N GLU A 122 -14.97 -6.91 17.59
CA GLU A 122 -15.17 -7.41 16.24
C GLU A 122 -14.20 -6.73 15.25
N PHE A 123 -14.10 -5.40 15.34
CA PHE A 123 -13.15 -4.64 14.54
C PHE A 123 -11.70 -5.04 14.84
N LEU A 124 -11.34 -5.18 16.12
CA LEU A 124 -9.97 -5.57 16.50
C LEU A 124 -9.62 -6.97 16.00
N ARG A 125 -10.56 -7.92 16.08
CA ARG A 125 -10.36 -9.25 15.52
C ARG A 125 -10.15 -9.19 14.00
N HIS A 126 -11.00 -8.44 13.29
CA HIS A 126 -10.86 -8.23 11.84
C HIS A 126 -9.47 -7.67 11.50
N MET A 127 -9.00 -6.63 12.19
CA MET A 127 -7.69 -6.03 11.94
C MET A 127 -6.53 -6.98 12.18
N ARG A 128 -6.60 -7.78 13.24
CA ARG A 128 -5.49 -8.66 13.65
C ARG A 128 -5.47 -9.99 12.91
N GLU A 129 -6.63 -10.60 12.67
CA GLU A 129 -6.76 -11.94 12.11
C GLU A 129 -6.93 -11.90 10.58
N ASP A 130 -7.89 -11.13 10.06
CA ASP A 130 -8.21 -11.09 8.62
C ASP A 130 -7.22 -10.20 7.86
N VAL A 131 -7.06 -8.94 8.27
CA VAL A 131 -6.12 -7.99 7.63
C VAL A 131 -4.68 -8.34 7.98
N GLY A 132 -4.42 -8.81 9.21
CA GLY A 132 -3.10 -9.22 9.68
C GLY A 132 -2.18 -8.06 10.04
N ASN A 133 -2.74 -6.96 10.50
CA ASN A 133 -1.99 -5.81 10.98
C ASN A 133 -1.60 -5.94 12.46
N ILE A 134 -0.48 -5.31 12.82
CA ILE A 134 -0.18 -5.03 14.21
C ILE A 134 -1.08 -3.86 14.61
N THR A 135 -2.00 -4.11 15.57
CA THR A 135 -3.01 -3.11 15.97
C THR A 135 -3.02 -2.93 17.48
N GLU A 136 -2.81 -1.69 17.91
CA GLU A 136 -2.91 -1.23 19.29
C GLU A 136 -4.19 -0.39 19.47
N VAL A 137 -4.72 -0.36 20.68
CA VAL A 137 -5.89 0.46 21.04
C VAL A 137 -5.40 1.66 21.83
N VAL A 138 -5.88 2.85 21.48
CA VAL A 138 -5.66 4.09 22.23
C VAL A 138 -7.00 4.67 22.67
N ASP A 139 -7.02 5.35 23.82
CA ASP A 139 -8.22 5.98 24.34
C ASP A 139 -8.55 7.28 23.59
N ASP A 140 -7.52 8.04 23.22
CA ASP A 140 -7.64 9.27 22.43
C ASP A 140 -6.62 9.26 21.28
N PRO A 141 -6.92 9.79 20.10
CA PRO A 141 -5.95 9.92 19.01
C PRO A 141 -4.68 10.71 19.38
N GLU A 142 -4.72 11.57 20.39
CA GLU A 142 -3.54 12.26 20.91
C GLU A 142 -2.53 11.34 21.60
N ASP A 143 -2.98 10.16 22.07
CA ASP A 143 -2.12 9.18 22.74
C ASP A 143 -1.28 8.35 21.75
N ILE A 144 -1.48 8.51 20.43
CA ILE A 144 -0.67 7.84 19.41
C ILE A 144 0.80 8.27 19.57
N PRO A 145 1.75 7.34 19.84
CA PRO A 145 3.09 7.70 20.28
C PRO A 145 4.06 8.04 19.14
N GLU A 146 3.67 7.86 17.88
CA GLU A 146 4.52 8.05 16.71
C GLU A 146 3.89 8.98 15.66
N GLU A 147 4.62 9.27 14.59
CA GLU A 147 4.10 10.04 13.47
C GLU A 147 3.04 9.25 12.73
N ILE A 148 1.89 9.89 12.46
CA ILE A 148 0.79 9.29 11.71
C ILE A 148 1.09 9.47 10.21
N ILE A 149 1.13 8.38 9.45
CA ILE A 149 1.41 8.40 8.00
C ILE A 149 0.16 8.19 7.15
N LYS A 150 -0.89 7.66 7.72
CA LYS A 150 -2.20 7.47 7.11
C LYS A 150 -3.28 7.46 8.19
N VAL A 151 -4.44 7.98 7.89
CA VAL A 151 -5.66 7.73 8.68
C VAL A 151 -6.65 7.00 7.77
N SER A 152 -7.33 6.01 8.29
CA SER A 152 -8.41 5.30 7.59
C SER A 152 -9.69 5.36 8.41
N ALA A 153 -10.82 5.57 7.73
CA ALA A 153 -12.15 5.40 8.29
C ALA A 153 -12.68 4.03 7.87
N PHE A 154 -12.94 3.15 8.84
CA PHE A 154 -13.71 1.94 8.61
C PHE A 154 -15.19 2.25 8.79
N CYS A 155 -15.95 2.20 7.72
CA CYS A 155 -17.37 2.58 7.68
C CYS A 155 -18.24 1.35 7.58
N ARG A 156 -18.92 0.95 8.65
CA ARG A 156 -19.79 -0.24 8.68
C ARG A 156 -20.94 -0.19 7.68
N GLY A 157 -21.39 1.01 7.33
CA GLY A 157 -22.42 1.26 6.32
C GLY A 157 -21.92 1.27 4.87
N GLY A 158 -20.63 0.99 4.66
CA GLY A 158 -19.96 1.05 3.36
C GLY A 158 -19.27 2.40 3.11
N ALA A 159 -18.13 2.34 2.42
CA ALA A 159 -17.34 3.51 2.08
C ALA A 159 -18.08 4.47 1.13
N ASP A 160 -18.84 3.92 0.17
CA ASP A 160 -19.58 4.71 -0.81
C ASP A 160 -20.64 5.64 -0.18
N ALA A 161 -21.21 5.23 0.95
CA ALA A 161 -22.19 6.04 1.68
C ALA A 161 -21.55 7.22 2.42
N ALA A 162 -20.27 7.10 2.81
CA ALA A 162 -19.55 8.08 3.63
C ALA A 162 -18.57 8.96 2.84
N ILE A 163 -18.10 8.52 1.66
CA ILE A 163 -17.02 9.19 0.93
C ILE A 163 -17.34 10.65 0.57
N GLY A 164 -18.62 10.95 0.24
CA GLY A 164 -19.04 12.33 -0.09
C GLY A 164 -18.81 13.30 1.05
N TYR A 165 -19.18 12.90 2.27
CA TYR A 165 -18.97 13.70 3.49
C TYR A 165 -17.47 13.98 3.71
N PHE A 166 -16.64 12.95 3.60
CA PHE A 166 -15.21 13.10 3.88
C PHE A 166 -14.47 13.88 2.78
N LYS A 167 -14.81 13.70 1.52
CA LYS A 167 -14.22 14.48 0.42
C LYS A 167 -14.51 15.97 0.58
N GLU A 168 -15.78 16.35 0.78
CA GLU A 168 -16.16 17.75 0.94
C GLU A 168 -15.34 18.47 2.03
N ARG A 169 -14.99 17.76 3.10
CA ARG A 169 -14.33 18.36 4.27
C ARG A 169 -12.82 18.26 4.26
N TRP A 170 -12.26 17.22 3.64
CA TRP A 170 -10.87 16.85 3.84
C TRP A 170 -10.02 16.76 2.58
N GLU A 171 -10.61 16.79 1.38
CA GLU A 171 -9.83 16.72 0.11
C GLU A 171 -8.89 17.91 -0.10
N ALA A 172 -9.10 19.02 0.58
CA ALA A 172 -8.17 20.16 0.55
C ALA A 172 -6.88 19.90 1.36
N ALA A 173 -6.92 18.98 2.34
CA ALA A 173 -5.80 18.66 3.22
C ALA A 173 -5.16 17.29 2.91
N PHE A 174 -5.93 16.34 2.41
CA PHE A 174 -5.50 14.95 2.17
C PHE A 174 -5.99 14.44 0.82
N GLN A 175 -5.28 13.45 0.27
CA GLN A 175 -5.86 12.57 -0.73
C GLN A 175 -6.90 11.69 -0.04
N VAL A 176 -8.16 11.75 -0.48
CA VAL A 176 -9.28 10.99 0.10
C VAL A 176 -9.76 9.98 -0.93
N ALA A 177 -9.57 8.70 -0.65
CA ALA A 177 -9.87 7.63 -1.58
C ALA A 177 -10.60 6.45 -0.92
N VAL A 178 -11.51 5.83 -1.66
CA VAL A 178 -12.07 4.52 -1.29
C VAL A 178 -10.97 3.47 -1.46
N ALA A 179 -10.68 2.73 -0.39
CA ALA A 179 -9.64 1.71 -0.32
C ALA A 179 -10.21 0.28 -0.14
N GLY A 180 -11.50 0.13 -0.32
CA GLY A 180 -12.24 -1.12 -0.18
C GLY A 180 -13.70 -0.87 0.13
N GLU A 181 -14.51 -1.93 0.24
CA GLU A 181 -15.96 -1.84 0.44
C GLU A 181 -16.36 -0.98 1.66
N GLN A 182 -15.55 -1.03 2.72
CA GLN A 182 -15.82 -0.33 3.98
C GLN A 182 -14.71 0.69 4.35
N TRP A 183 -13.70 0.88 3.52
CA TRP A 183 -12.52 1.66 3.85
C TRP A 183 -12.40 2.95 3.05
N ILE A 184 -12.12 4.05 3.75
CA ILE A 184 -11.72 5.33 3.16
C ILE A 184 -10.37 5.70 3.75
N ASP A 185 -9.37 5.88 2.89
CA ASP A 185 -8.01 6.27 3.26
C ASP A 185 -7.79 7.76 3.07
N PHE A 186 -7.01 8.35 3.98
CA PHE A 186 -6.55 9.73 3.96
C PHE A 186 -5.03 9.74 4.04
N THR A 187 -4.37 10.19 2.97
CA THR A 187 -2.91 10.19 2.83
C THR A 187 -2.40 11.48 2.22
N LEU A 188 -1.07 11.69 2.26
CA LEU A 188 -0.36 12.70 1.47
C LEU A 188 0.52 12.06 0.40
N ALA A 189 0.57 10.73 0.36
CA ALA A 189 1.41 9.96 -0.56
C ALA A 189 0.55 9.04 -1.43
N ASP A 190 1.12 8.64 -2.55
CA ASP A 190 0.66 7.59 -3.43
C ASP A 190 1.80 6.60 -3.76
N LYS A 191 1.52 5.56 -4.54
CA LYS A 191 2.56 4.57 -4.90
C LYS A 191 3.71 5.18 -5.72
N GLY A 192 3.46 6.27 -6.45
CA GLY A 192 4.51 7.04 -7.15
C GLY A 192 5.47 7.71 -6.18
N THR A 193 4.94 8.35 -5.13
CA THR A 193 5.73 8.91 -4.01
C THR A 193 6.62 7.84 -3.38
N GLY A 194 6.06 6.64 -3.13
CA GLY A 194 6.83 5.49 -2.62
C GLY A 194 7.95 5.08 -3.57
N LEU A 195 7.69 5.05 -4.88
CA LEU A 195 8.71 4.74 -5.90
C LEU A 195 9.85 5.78 -5.89
N GLU A 196 9.54 7.06 -5.77
CA GLU A 196 10.58 8.11 -5.69
C GLU A 196 11.53 7.86 -4.52
N ILE A 197 11.00 7.46 -3.35
CA ILE A 197 11.81 7.12 -2.19
C ILE A 197 12.72 5.93 -2.49
N VAL A 198 12.19 4.84 -3.09
CA VAL A 198 12.98 3.66 -3.49
C VAL A 198 14.07 4.05 -4.49
N CYS A 199 13.71 4.79 -5.55
CA CYS A 199 14.62 5.21 -6.59
C CYS A 199 15.79 6.05 -6.01
N ARG A 200 15.48 6.95 -5.09
CA ARG A 200 16.50 7.78 -4.40
C ARG A 200 17.41 6.93 -3.52
N ALA A 201 16.86 6.02 -2.73
CA ALA A 201 17.62 5.16 -1.82
C ALA A 201 18.58 4.22 -2.59
N MET A 202 18.16 3.73 -3.76
CA MET A 202 18.94 2.80 -4.58
C MET A 202 19.85 3.49 -5.61
N GLY A 203 19.68 4.79 -5.87
CA GLY A 203 20.33 5.45 -7.01
C GLY A 203 19.91 4.84 -8.35
N VAL A 204 18.60 4.55 -8.50
CA VAL A 204 17.99 3.97 -9.70
C VAL A 204 17.14 5.04 -10.37
N ARG A 205 17.21 5.10 -11.69
CA ARG A 205 16.36 6.01 -12.46
C ARG A 205 15.06 5.32 -12.85
N PRO A 206 13.96 6.06 -13.02
CA PRO A 206 12.68 5.49 -13.42
C PRO A 206 12.72 4.63 -14.69
N GLU A 207 13.60 4.94 -15.65
CA GLU A 207 13.78 4.17 -16.90
C GLU A 207 14.39 2.77 -16.65
N GLU A 208 14.96 2.54 -15.47
CA GLU A 208 15.52 1.26 -15.04
C GLU A 208 14.52 0.43 -14.21
N VAL A 209 13.26 0.88 -14.16
CA VAL A 209 12.17 0.27 -13.37
C VAL A 209 11.12 -0.36 -14.27
N ILE A 210 10.66 -1.54 -13.87
CA ILE A 210 9.42 -2.17 -14.34
C ILE A 210 8.40 -2.08 -13.19
N SER A 211 7.16 -1.72 -13.50
CA SER A 211 6.06 -1.72 -12.52
C SER A 211 4.86 -2.47 -13.05
N PHE A 212 4.17 -3.19 -12.14
CA PHE A 212 2.93 -3.91 -12.42
C PHE A 212 1.82 -3.37 -11.54
N GLY A 213 0.60 -3.26 -12.10
CA GLY A 213 -0.59 -2.84 -11.39
C GLY A 213 -1.86 -3.16 -12.17
N ASP A 214 -3.02 -3.03 -11.52
CA ASP A 214 -4.32 -3.32 -12.13
C ASP A 214 -5.40 -2.27 -11.83
N ASN A 215 -5.12 -1.30 -10.96
CA ASN A 215 -6.14 -0.39 -10.47
C ASN A 215 -5.71 1.09 -10.52
N TYR A 216 -6.64 1.98 -10.26
CA TYR A 216 -6.44 3.44 -10.34
C TYR A 216 -5.36 3.97 -9.40
N ASN A 217 -5.16 3.35 -8.23
CA ASN A 217 -4.07 3.72 -7.32
C ASN A 217 -2.67 3.34 -7.82
N ASP A 218 -2.58 2.57 -8.93
CA ASP A 218 -1.32 2.23 -9.60
C ASP A 218 -0.94 3.24 -10.69
N ILE A 219 -1.86 4.11 -11.14
CA ILE A 219 -1.57 5.09 -12.19
C ILE A 219 -0.33 5.92 -11.86
N PRO A 220 -0.15 6.46 -10.64
CA PRO A 220 1.03 7.26 -10.32
C PRO A 220 2.33 6.49 -10.53
N ILE A 221 2.45 5.27 -10.01
CA ILE A 221 3.68 4.47 -10.12
C ILE A 221 3.90 3.97 -11.56
N LEU A 222 2.85 3.54 -12.27
CA LEU A 222 2.95 3.09 -13.65
C LEU A 222 3.34 4.21 -14.61
N SER A 223 2.87 5.43 -14.37
CA SER A 223 3.17 6.60 -15.22
C SER A 223 4.61 7.09 -15.10
N MET A 224 5.33 6.69 -14.05
CA MET A 224 6.70 7.17 -13.78
C MET A 224 7.78 6.26 -14.36
N VAL A 225 7.48 4.99 -14.65
CA VAL A 225 8.50 3.98 -14.95
C VAL A 225 8.74 3.80 -16.44
N GLY A 226 9.93 3.31 -16.79
CA GLY A 226 10.29 3.05 -18.19
C GLY A 226 9.54 1.88 -18.81
N ARG A 227 9.04 0.94 -18.00
CA ARG A 227 8.26 -0.23 -18.47
C ARG A 227 7.06 -0.50 -17.56
N PRO A 228 5.95 0.23 -17.74
CA PRO A 228 4.70 -0.07 -17.05
C PRO A 228 4.03 -1.32 -17.65
N TYR A 229 3.49 -2.16 -16.81
CA TYR A 229 2.62 -3.28 -17.18
C TYR A 229 1.30 -3.16 -16.45
N ILE A 230 0.21 -3.03 -17.19
CA ILE A 230 -1.14 -3.12 -16.66
C ILE A 230 -1.66 -4.55 -16.81
N MET A 231 -2.35 -5.06 -15.78
CA MET A 231 -2.89 -6.41 -15.80
C MET A 231 -4.08 -6.51 -16.77
N GLU A 232 -4.28 -7.67 -17.39
CA GLU A 232 -5.41 -7.91 -18.32
C GLU A 232 -6.79 -7.86 -17.65
N ASN A 233 -6.84 -8.09 -16.31
CA ASN A 233 -8.07 -7.95 -15.52
C ASN A 233 -8.42 -6.51 -15.11
N ALA A 234 -7.56 -5.53 -15.38
CA ALA A 234 -7.84 -4.12 -15.13
C ALA A 234 -9.01 -3.61 -15.98
N ALA A 235 -9.63 -2.51 -15.53
CA ALA A 235 -10.65 -1.82 -16.31
C ALA A 235 -10.13 -1.43 -17.71
N GLU A 236 -11.02 -1.40 -18.69
CA GLU A 236 -10.65 -1.17 -20.09
C GLU A 236 -9.93 0.17 -20.28
N GLU A 237 -10.45 1.22 -19.66
CA GLU A 237 -9.83 2.54 -19.70
C GLU A 237 -8.41 2.57 -19.10
N LEU A 238 -8.12 1.78 -18.08
CA LEU A 238 -6.76 1.66 -17.54
C LEU A 238 -5.84 0.91 -18.49
N ARG A 239 -6.34 -0.14 -19.16
CA ARG A 239 -5.56 -0.89 -20.15
C ARG A 239 -5.20 -0.03 -21.36
N GLU A 240 -6.07 0.89 -21.76
CA GLU A 240 -5.80 1.84 -22.86
C GLU A 240 -4.71 2.87 -22.50
N MET A 241 -4.51 3.15 -21.20
CA MET A 241 -3.49 4.13 -20.75
C MET A 241 -2.05 3.62 -20.87
N PHE A 242 -1.83 2.30 -20.85
CA PHE A 242 -0.49 1.73 -20.77
C PHE A 242 -0.20 0.75 -21.90
N PRO A 243 1.03 0.78 -22.51
CA PRO A 243 1.31 0.03 -23.74
C PRO A 243 1.56 -1.46 -23.54
N ASN A 244 1.91 -1.88 -22.31
CA ASN A 244 2.23 -3.29 -22.04
C ASN A 244 1.17 -3.90 -21.15
N HIS A 245 0.69 -5.07 -21.55
CA HIS A 245 -0.29 -5.84 -20.80
C HIS A 245 0.29 -7.20 -20.42
N CYS A 246 -0.12 -7.75 -19.28
CA CYS A 246 0.23 -9.11 -18.92
C CYS A 246 -0.90 -9.77 -18.12
N ARG A 247 -0.96 -11.08 -18.26
CA ARG A 247 -1.91 -11.90 -17.49
C ARG A 247 -1.32 -12.36 -16.16
N ARG A 248 0.00 -12.64 -16.16
CA ARG A 248 0.73 -13.11 -14.97
C ARG A 248 2.08 -12.41 -14.88
N VAL A 249 2.37 -11.88 -13.73
CA VAL A 249 3.64 -11.18 -13.46
C VAL A 249 4.85 -12.11 -13.71
N ALA A 250 4.80 -13.37 -13.25
CA ALA A 250 5.87 -14.34 -13.42
C ALA A 250 6.31 -14.54 -14.90
N GLU A 251 5.38 -14.42 -15.86
CA GLU A 251 5.71 -14.56 -17.30
C GLU A 251 6.65 -13.44 -17.76
N VAL A 252 6.41 -12.21 -17.30
CA VAL A 252 7.28 -11.07 -17.62
C VAL A 252 8.60 -11.18 -16.88
N LEU A 253 8.59 -11.56 -15.60
CA LEU A 253 9.81 -11.71 -14.80
C LEU A 253 10.79 -12.72 -15.44
N LYS A 254 10.32 -13.81 -16.05
CA LYS A 254 11.15 -14.79 -16.76
C LYS A 254 11.94 -14.20 -17.92
N THR A 255 11.47 -13.13 -18.51
CA THR A 255 12.14 -12.49 -19.66
C THR A 255 13.29 -11.56 -19.26
N LEU A 256 13.45 -11.28 -17.97
CA LEU A 256 14.49 -10.45 -17.38
C LEU A 256 15.67 -11.31 -16.89
#